data_c4964364e77e8fa024f679b5d2893490
#
_entry.id   c4964364e77e8fa024f679b5d2893490
#
_cell.length_a   1.000
_cell.length_b   1.000
_cell.length_c   1.000
_cell.angle_alpha   90.00
_cell.angle_beta   90.00
_cell.angle_gamma   90.00
#
_symmetry.space_group_name_H-M   'P 1'
#
loop_
_entity.id
_entity.type
_entity.pdbx_description
1 polymer ?
#
loop_
_entity_poly.entity_id
_entity_poly.type
_entity_poly.pdbx_seq_one_letter_code
_entity_poly.pdbx_strand_id
1 'polypeptide(L)'
;QGGWRRIQTPEKYIGWINRSVQPMTESELDSYRRQPKIVITRLYTSSYEKANARSQQVSDLVTGNTLAVTGTKGKYYRVVYPDGRKAFVPKADAENEQDWFSHIQRTPEAVTRTALKFMGIPYVWGGTSAKGLDCSGFTKTVYLHHGIL
;
A
#
# COMPACT_ATOMS: atom_id res chain seq x y z
N GLN A 1 -7.32 -28.23 -2.04
CA GLN A 1 -6.19 -29.11 -2.30
C GLN A 1 -4.93 -28.27 -2.45
N GLY A 2 -3.84 -28.60 -1.76
CA GLY A 2 -2.51 -28.05 -2.01
C GLY A 2 -2.20 -26.64 -1.48
N GLY A 3 -3.04 -26.03 -0.63
CA GLY A 3 -2.73 -24.72 -0.02
C GLY A 3 -3.03 -23.51 -0.91
N TRP A 4 -3.69 -23.68 -2.05
CA TRP A 4 -4.19 -22.61 -2.88
C TRP A 4 -5.57 -22.14 -2.40
N ARG A 5 -5.82 -20.84 -2.48
CA ARG A 5 -7.09 -20.20 -2.11
C ARG A 5 -7.63 -19.44 -3.31
N ARG A 6 -8.90 -19.64 -3.61
CA ARG A 6 -9.60 -18.79 -4.57
C ARG A 6 -9.95 -17.48 -3.89
N ILE A 7 -9.55 -16.38 -4.49
CA ILE A 7 -9.83 -15.04 -3.98
C ILE A 7 -10.54 -14.20 -5.05
N GLN A 8 -11.19 -13.17 -4.60
CA GLN A 8 -11.67 -12.09 -5.46
C GLN A 8 -11.05 -10.79 -4.96
N THR A 9 -10.41 -10.04 -5.87
CA THR A 9 -9.86 -8.72 -5.56
C THR A 9 -11.00 -7.68 -5.46
N PRO A 10 -10.75 -6.49 -4.88
CA PRO A 10 -11.74 -5.40 -4.84
C PRO A 10 -12.28 -5.03 -6.23
N GLU A 11 -11.47 -5.17 -7.27
CA GLU A 11 -11.84 -4.94 -8.67
C GLU A 11 -12.61 -6.11 -9.29
N LYS A 12 -13.07 -7.07 -8.47
CA LYS A 12 -13.82 -8.26 -8.87
C LYS A 12 -13.03 -9.28 -9.70
N TYR A 13 -11.71 -9.13 -9.78
CA TYR A 13 -10.86 -10.12 -10.44
C TYR A 13 -10.81 -11.40 -9.61
N ILE A 14 -11.07 -12.55 -10.24
CA ILE A 14 -11.05 -13.85 -9.57
C ILE A 14 -9.76 -14.57 -9.94
N GLY A 15 -9.02 -15.01 -8.93
CA GLY A 15 -7.77 -15.72 -9.10
C GLY A 15 -7.49 -16.71 -7.98
N TRP A 16 -6.37 -17.39 -8.11
CA TRP A 16 -5.87 -18.33 -7.11
C TRP A 16 -4.59 -17.80 -6.50
N ILE A 17 -4.48 -17.84 -5.18
CA ILE A 17 -3.30 -17.41 -4.44
C ILE A 17 -2.83 -18.55 -3.54
N ASN A 18 -1.52 -18.66 -3.38
CA ASN A 18 -0.91 -19.65 -2.51
C ASN A 18 -0.96 -19.22 -1.02
N ARG A 19 -0.20 -19.92 -0.17
CA ARG A 19 -0.15 -19.68 1.29
C ARG A 19 0.45 -18.33 1.71
N SER A 20 0.92 -17.50 0.78
CA SER A 20 1.49 -16.17 1.10
C SER A 20 0.46 -15.15 1.60
N VAL A 21 -0.83 -15.51 1.66
CA VAL A 21 -1.91 -14.67 2.20
C VAL A 21 -2.36 -15.19 3.55
N GLN A 22 -2.36 -14.32 4.53
CA GLN A 22 -2.96 -14.59 5.83
C GLN A 22 -4.47 -14.27 5.76
N PRO A 23 -5.36 -15.25 5.92
CA PRO A 23 -6.79 -14.96 5.99
C PRO A 23 -7.13 -14.28 7.33
N MET A 24 -8.07 -13.38 7.28
CA MET A 24 -8.70 -12.79 8.45
C MET A 24 -10.11 -13.37 8.63
N THR A 25 -10.57 -13.47 9.86
CA THR A 25 -11.98 -13.64 10.18
C THR A 25 -12.74 -12.33 9.89
N GLU A 26 -14.06 -12.38 9.76
CA GLU A 26 -14.87 -11.17 9.58
C GLU A 26 -14.67 -10.17 10.72
N SER A 27 -14.59 -10.65 11.96
CA SER A 27 -14.35 -9.80 13.14
C SER A 27 -12.98 -9.09 13.08
N GLU A 28 -11.93 -9.79 12.66
CA GLU A 28 -10.60 -9.20 12.47
C GLU A 28 -10.61 -8.17 11.33
N LEU A 29 -11.29 -8.48 10.22
CA LEU A 29 -11.44 -7.57 9.10
C LEU A 29 -12.19 -6.29 9.49
N ASP A 30 -13.28 -6.41 10.24
CA ASP A 30 -14.04 -5.26 10.73
C ASP A 30 -13.24 -4.43 11.74
N SER A 31 -12.47 -5.10 12.60
CA SER A 31 -11.54 -4.41 13.49
C SER A 31 -10.47 -3.65 12.71
N TYR A 32 -9.87 -4.28 11.69
CA TYR A 32 -8.87 -3.64 10.82
C TYR A 32 -9.45 -2.46 10.04
N ARG A 33 -10.70 -2.58 9.52
CA ARG A 33 -11.37 -1.49 8.80
C ARG A 33 -11.57 -0.24 9.65
N ARG A 34 -11.86 -0.41 10.95
CA ARG A 34 -12.06 0.70 11.89
C ARG A 34 -10.77 1.35 12.39
N GLN A 35 -9.63 0.70 12.22
CA GLN A 35 -8.36 1.26 12.67
C GLN A 35 -7.94 2.47 11.81
N PRO A 36 -7.35 3.51 12.41
CA PRO A 36 -6.71 4.58 11.64
C PRO A 36 -5.57 3.99 10.80
N LYS A 37 -5.43 4.48 9.58
CA LYS A 37 -4.42 3.99 8.63
C LYS A 37 -3.62 5.13 8.04
N ILE A 38 -2.47 4.79 7.52
CA ILE A 38 -1.69 5.62 6.61
C ILE A 38 -1.65 4.98 5.22
N VAL A 39 -1.51 5.84 4.21
CA VAL A 39 -1.20 5.45 2.83
C VAL A 39 0.23 5.87 2.53
N ILE A 40 1.01 4.98 1.94
CA ILE A 40 2.35 5.31 1.45
C ILE A 40 2.20 6.17 0.19
N THR A 41 2.76 7.38 0.21
CA THR A 41 2.69 8.35 -0.89
C THR A 41 3.97 8.44 -1.70
N ARG A 42 5.10 7.98 -1.12
CA ARG A 42 6.38 7.87 -1.82
C ARG A 42 6.39 6.62 -2.69
N LEU A 43 6.99 6.68 -3.89
CA LEU A 43 7.06 5.54 -4.82
C LEU A 43 7.63 4.29 -4.15
N TYR A 44 8.69 4.47 -3.36
CA TYR A 44 9.36 3.41 -2.62
C TYR A 44 9.88 3.94 -1.29
N THR A 45 9.65 3.20 -0.22
CA THR A 45 10.19 3.47 1.11
C THR A 45 10.35 2.18 1.91
N SER A 46 10.74 2.30 3.16
CA SER A 46 10.91 1.18 4.09
C SER A 46 10.26 1.47 5.44
N SER A 47 9.84 0.42 6.11
CA SER A 47 9.52 0.46 7.53
C SER A 47 10.70 -0.07 8.35
N TYR A 48 10.85 0.41 9.57
CA TYR A 48 12.00 0.19 10.40
C TYR A 48 11.61 -0.36 11.79
N GLU A 49 12.50 -1.13 12.41
CA GLU A 49 12.31 -1.67 13.77
C GLU A 49 12.22 -0.57 14.84
N LYS A 50 12.93 0.53 14.63
CA LYS A 50 12.95 1.70 15.52
C LYS A 50 12.60 2.95 14.74
N ALA A 51 12.20 4.03 15.43
CA ALA A 51 11.95 5.35 14.83
C ALA A 51 13.27 6.02 14.36
N ASN A 52 14.01 5.32 13.53
CA ASN A 52 15.31 5.69 12.99
C ASN A 52 15.57 4.92 11.69
N ALA A 53 15.82 5.63 10.60
CA ALA A 53 16.11 5.03 9.28
C ALA A 53 17.43 4.25 9.20
N ARG A 54 18.28 4.33 10.23
CA ARG A 54 19.50 3.52 10.36
C ARG A 54 19.27 2.20 11.10
N SER A 55 18.07 1.99 11.67
CA SER A 55 17.74 0.70 12.30
C SER A 55 17.41 -0.36 11.26
N GLN A 56 17.27 -1.60 11.71
CA GLN A 56 16.94 -2.72 10.83
C GLN A 56 15.61 -2.45 10.09
N GLN A 57 15.60 -2.73 8.80
CA GLN A 57 14.41 -2.71 7.98
C GLN A 57 13.52 -3.89 8.32
N VAL A 58 12.22 -3.64 8.51
CA VAL A 58 11.20 -4.67 8.76
C VAL A 58 10.56 -5.11 7.44
N SER A 59 10.26 -4.17 6.56
CA SER A 59 9.73 -4.43 5.22
C SER A 59 9.95 -3.22 4.33
N ASP A 60 10.03 -3.48 3.04
CA ASP A 60 9.87 -2.48 2.01
C ASP A 60 8.39 -2.13 1.81
N LEU A 61 8.13 -0.92 1.34
CA LEU A 61 6.81 -0.38 1.08
C LEU A 61 6.80 0.38 -0.24
N VAL A 62 5.69 0.30 -0.95
CA VAL A 62 5.48 1.02 -2.22
C VAL A 62 4.26 1.93 -2.11
N THR A 63 4.20 2.93 -2.97
CA THR A 63 3.07 3.85 -3.04
C THR A 63 1.75 3.10 -3.15
N GLY A 64 0.73 3.56 -2.43
CA GLY A 64 -0.58 2.92 -2.34
C GLY A 64 -0.68 1.82 -1.26
N ASN A 65 0.42 1.35 -0.65
CA ASN A 65 0.30 0.46 0.50
C ASN A 65 -0.37 1.17 1.68
N THR A 66 -1.27 0.47 2.37
CA THR A 66 -1.94 0.94 3.58
C THR A 66 -1.50 0.13 4.79
N LEU A 67 -1.30 0.81 5.92
CA LEU A 67 -0.92 0.18 7.18
C LEU A 67 -1.72 0.78 8.34
N ALA A 68 -2.15 -0.06 9.26
CA ALA A 68 -2.81 0.37 10.49
C ALA A 68 -1.81 1.12 11.39
N VAL A 69 -2.26 2.25 11.96
CA VAL A 69 -1.46 3.12 12.84
C VAL A 69 -1.88 2.92 14.28
N THR A 70 -0.89 2.70 15.16
CA THR A 70 -1.09 2.57 16.60
C THR A 70 -0.55 3.77 17.38
N GLY A 71 0.00 4.77 16.69
CA GLY A 71 0.53 5.99 17.30
C GLY A 71 1.65 6.62 16.49
N THR A 72 2.38 7.53 17.11
CA THR A 72 3.52 8.22 16.50
C THR A 72 4.72 8.27 17.46
N LYS A 73 5.92 8.42 16.90
CA LYS A 73 7.14 8.71 17.65
C LYS A 73 8.02 9.68 16.85
N GLY A 74 8.05 10.94 17.25
CA GLY A 74 8.74 11.99 16.52
C GLY A 74 8.27 12.09 15.08
N LYS A 75 9.19 11.92 14.13
CA LYS A 75 8.93 11.98 12.67
C LYS A 75 8.46 10.64 12.07
N TYR A 76 7.97 9.70 12.89
CA TYR A 76 7.54 8.38 12.42
C TYR A 76 6.13 8.06 12.89
N TYR A 77 5.37 7.36 12.02
CA TYR A 77 4.19 6.60 12.40
C TYR A 77 4.61 5.27 13.01
N ARG A 78 3.95 4.85 14.08
CA ARG A 78 4.03 3.48 14.61
C ARG A 78 2.93 2.68 13.94
N VAL A 79 3.31 1.64 13.21
CA VAL A 79 2.38 0.82 12.42
C VAL A 79 2.39 -0.62 12.89
N VAL A 80 1.31 -1.33 12.56
CA VAL A 80 1.20 -2.78 12.75
C VAL A 80 0.81 -3.42 11.42
N TYR A 81 1.49 -4.51 11.09
CA TYR A 81 1.22 -5.34 9.93
C TYR A 81 0.10 -6.35 10.21
N PRO A 82 -0.60 -6.89 9.19
CA PRO A 82 -1.63 -7.92 9.39
C PRO A 82 -1.12 -9.17 10.11
N ASP A 83 0.17 -9.48 10.01
CA ASP A 83 0.83 -10.59 10.71
C ASP A 83 1.26 -10.26 12.14
N GLY A 84 0.92 -9.08 12.65
CA GLY A 84 1.23 -8.61 14.00
C GLY A 84 2.60 -7.97 14.18
N ARG A 85 3.48 -7.97 13.16
CA ARG A 85 4.76 -7.25 13.23
C ARG A 85 4.52 -5.76 13.43
N LYS A 86 5.35 -5.13 14.24
CA LYS A 86 5.32 -3.69 14.51
C LYS A 86 6.51 -3.01 13.84
N ALA A 87 6.29 -1.81 13.31
CA ALA A 87 7.35 -1.05 12.66
C ALA A 87 7.12 0.46 12.76
N PHE A 88 8.09 1.22 12.26
CA PHE A 88 8.04 2.66 12.15
C PHE A 88 8.20 3.08 10.69
N VAL A 89 7.29 3.93 10.20
CA VAL A 89 7.29 4.49 8.84
C VAL A 89 7.55 5.98 8.93
N PRO A 90 8.48 6.56 8.14
CA PRO A 90 8.69 8.00 8.12
C PRO A 90 7.41 8.76 7.73
N LYS A 91 7.06 9.81 8.47
CA LYS A 91 5.90 10.66 8.15
C LYS A 91 6.05 11.39 6.81
N ALA A 92 7.28 11.62 6.37
CA ALA A 92 7.55 12.24 5.07
C ALA A 92 7.21 11.33 3.87
N ASP A 93 7.02 10.03 4.10
CA ASP A 93 6.80 9.03 3.05
C ASP A 93 5.36 8.49 3.03
N ALA A 94 4.53 8.96 3.96
CA ALA A 94 3.17 8.48 4.14
C ALA A 94 2.24 9.56 4.67
N GLU A 95 0.97 9.42 4.43
CA GLU A 95 -0.08 10.36 4.84
C GLU A 95 -1.21 9.60 5.54
N ASN A 96 -1.96 10.29 6.42
CA ASN A 96 -3.18 9.73 6.98
C ASN A 96 -4.16 9.38 5.86
N GLU A 97 -4.78 8.21 5.93
CA GLU A 97 -5.68 7.72 4.87
C GLU A 97 -6.87 8.64 4.62
N GLN A 98 -7.47 9.21 5.69
CA GLN A 98 -8.62 10.11 5.56
C GLN A 98 -8.22 11.45 4.93
N ASP A 99 -7.07 11.99 5.34
CA ASP A 99 -6.53 13.23 4.77
C ASP A 99 -6.22 13.02 3.29
N TRP A 100 -5.56 11.91 2.95
CA TRP A 100 -5.25 11.54 1.57
C TRP A 100 -6.52 11.45 0.71
N PHE A 101 -7.58 10.77 1.18
CA PHE A 101 -8.85 10.69 0.46
C PHE A 101 -9.52 12.05 0.28
N SER A 102 -9.38 12.98 1.25
CA SER A 102 -10.06 14.27 1.24
C SER A 102 -9.59 15.20 0.12
N HIS A 103 -8.36 15.04 -0.37
CA HIS A 103 -7.77 15.89 -1.42
C HIS A 103 -7.47 15.16 -2.73
N ILE A 104 -8.00 13.96 -2.93
CA ILE A 104 -7.93 13.27 -4.21
C ILE A 104 -8.61 14.11 -5.30
N GLN A 105 -7.86 14.43 -6.34
CA GLN A 105 -8.34 15.12 -7.53
C GLN A 105 -8.54 14.12 -8.66
N ARG A 106 -9.71 14.16 -9.31
CA ARG A 106 -10.07 13.29 -10.45
C ARG A 106 -10.08 14.05 -11.77
N THR A 107 -9.11 14.93 -11.96
CA THR A 107 -8.96 15.69 -13.21
C THR A 107 -7.92 15.05 -14.13
N PRO A 108 -8.01 15.23 -15.46
CA PRO A 108 -7.02 14.73 -16.41
C PRO A 108 -5.60 15.15 -16.06
N GLU A 109 -5.42 16.40 -15.61
CA GLU A 109 -4.12 16.96 -15.23
C GLU A 109 -3.54 16.28 -13.98
N ALA A 110 -4.39 15.96 -13.00
CA ALA A 110 -3.97 15.26 -11.78
C ALA A 110 -3.58 13.80 -12.11
N VAL A 111 -4.36 13.12 -12.95
CA VAL A 111 -4.07 11.76 -13.43
C VAL A 111 -2.75 11.74 -14.19
N THR A 112 -2.55 12.68 -15.13
CA THR A 112 -1.30 12.81 -15.90
C THR A 112 -0.10 13.07 -14.97
N ARG A 113 -0.25 13.95 -14.01
CA ARG A 113 0.80 14.23 -13.01
C ARG A 113 1.19 13.01 -12.19
N THR A 114 0.19 12.19 -11.84
CA THR A 114 0.42 10.92 -11.15
C THR A 114 1.15 9.93 -12.05
N ALA A 115 0.72 9.80 -13.31
CA ALA A 115 1.36 8.93 -14.29
C ALA A 115 2.86 9.26 -14.48
N LEU A 116 3.20 10.55 -14.56
CA LEU A 116 4.57 11.02 -14.70
C LEU A 116 5.47 10.66 -13.49
N LYS A 117 4.92 10.46 -12.30
CA LYS A 117 5.70 9.99 -11.14
C LYS A 117 6.27 8.59 -11.33
N PHE A 118 5.67 7.78 -12.19
CA PHE A 118 6.11 6.41 -12.49
C PHE A 118 7.12 6.33 -13.64
N MET A 119 7.56 7.46 -14.19
CA MET A 119 8.61 7.47 -15.21
C MET A 119 9.89 6.82 -14.67
N GLY A 120 10.50 5.94 -15.49
CA GLY A 120 11.70 5.20 -15.12
C GLY A 120 11.46 3.91 -14.34
N ILE A 121 10.23 3.57 -13.96
CA ILE A 121 9.92 2.26 -13.40
C ILE A 121 10.09 1.19 -14.49
N PRO A 122 10.82 0.08 -14.22
CA PRO A 122 11.04 -0.94 -15.22
C PRO A 122 9.75 -1.66 -15.61
N TYR A 123 9.68 -2.09 -16.88
CA TYR A 123 8.60 -2.96 -17.33
C TYR A 123 8.80 -4.37 -16.78
N VAL A 124 7.80 -4.87 -16.08
CA VAL A 124 7.76 -6.25 -15.57
C VAL A 124 6.39 -6.82 -15.89
N TRP A 125 6.33 -7.92 -16.63
CA TRP A 125 5.08 -8.61 -16.96
C TRP A 125 4.30 -9.00 -15.68
N GLY A 126 3.04 -8.58 -15.59
CA GLY A 126 2.19 -8.76 -14.40
C GLY A 126 2.50 -7.78 -13.26
N GLY A 127 3.43 -6.83 -13.46
CA GLY A 127 3.83 -5.85 -12.45
C GLY A 127 2.75 -4.80 -12.20
N THR A 128 2.46 -4.54 -10.91
CA THR A 128 1.44 -3.58 -10.47
C THR A 128 1.93 -2.68 -9.34
N SER A 129 3.23 -2.46 -9.23
CA SER A 129 3.82 -1.64 -8.16
C SER A 129 4.99 -0.80 -8.65
N ALA A 130 5.47 0.13 -7.82
CA ALA A 130 6.65 0.93 -8.11
C ALA A 130 7.97 0.13 -8.26
N LYS A 131 7.94 -1.20 -8.07
CA LYS A 131 9.07 -2.09 -8.36
C LYS A 131 9.10 -2.59 -9.80
N GLY A 132 7.99 -2.56 -10.48
CA GLY A 132 7.81 -2.94 -11.86
C GLY A 132 6.36 -2.86 -12.27
N LEU A 133 6.10 -2.40 -13.48
CA LEU A 133 4.75 -2.19 -14.03
C LEU A 133 4.69 -2.79 -15.43
N ASP A 134 3.56 -3.41 -15.75
CA ASP A 134 3.18 -3.61 -17.15
C ASP A 134 2.19 -2.54 -17.61
N CYS A 135 1.68 -2.63 -18.83
CA CYS A 135 0.76 -1.63 -19.40
C CYS A 135 -0.53 -1.49 -18.59
N SER A 136 -1.14 -2.59 -18.21
CA SER A 136 -2.38 -2.61 -17.42
C SER A 136 -2.13 -2.27 -15.96
N GLY A 137 -1.05 -2.78 -15.38
CA GLY A 137 -0.62 -2.47 -14.02
C GLY A 137 -0.28 -1.00 -13.82
N PHE A 138 0.36 -0.37 -14.80
CA PHE A 138 0.60 1.08 -14.82
C PHE A 138 -0.73 1.85 -14.80
N THR A 139 -1.61 1.57 -15.73
CA THR A 139 -2.93 2.23 -15.83
C THR A 139 -3.71 2.05 -14.52
N LYS A 140 -3.85 0.81 -14.05
CA LYS A 140 -4.52 0.50 -12.79
C LYS A 140 -3.92 1.27 -11.61
N THR A 141 -2.60 1.27 -11.48
CA THR A 141 -1.94 1.94 -10.35
C THR A 141 -2.16 3.44 -10.37
N VAL A 142 -2.09 4.08 -11.54
CA VAL A 142 -2.37 5.51 -11.69
C VAL A 142 -3.81 5.83 -11.28
N TYR A 143 -4.79 5.11 -11.81
CA TYR A 143 -6.20 5.34 -11.49
C TYR A 143 -6.55 5.05 -10.03
N LEU A 144 -5.93 4.03 -9.43
CA LEU A 144 -6.09 3.70 -8.01
C LEU A 144 -5.69 4.87 -7.10
N HIS A 145 -4.65 5.63 -7.46
CA HIS A 145 -4.24 6.85 -6.75
C HIS A 145 -5.29 7.97 -6.80
N HIS A 146 -6.28 7.85 -7.67
CA HIS A 146 -7.41 8.78 -7.80
C HIS A 146 -8.73 8.17 -7.29
N GLY A 147 -8.67 7.04 -6.57
CA GLY A 147 -9.85 6.34 -6.04
C GLY A 147 -10.77 5.82 -7.14
N ILE A 148 -10.22 5.47 -8.30
CA ILE A 148 -10.93 4.86 -9.44
C ILE A 148 -10.48 3.39 -9.52
N LEU A 149 -11.43 2.46 -9.42
CA LEU A 149 -11.23 0.99 -9.47
C LEU A 149 -11.76 0.43 -10.79
#